data_be6549d98b3d600e02ed433e6e8c4ffa
#
_entry.id   be6549d98b3d600e02ed433e6e8c4ffa
#
_cell.length_a   1.000
_cell.length_b   1.000
_cell.length_c   1.000
_cell.angle_alpha   90.00
_cell.angle_beta   90.00
_cell.angle_gamma   90.00
#
_symmetry.space_group_name_H-M   'P 1'
#
loop_
_entity.id
_entity.type
_entity.pdbx_description
1 polymer ?
#
loop_
_entity_poly.entity_id
_entity_poly.type
_entity_poly.pdbx_seq_one_letter_code
_entity_poly.pdbx_strand_id
1 'polypeptide(L)'
;MAYLKKISALGKFLYPSLLWNIPKTGNTLYLTFDDGPIPEVTPWVLALLKEYHAKATFFCIGKNIVKHPEIFDQILAEGHNVGNHSFNHLNGWKTPTSTYIENVEKAEEIFFENQESRDKKQDYRTERIENRKETKNKYIKLFRPPYGKITPKQIKILQGLGFKIIMWGVISGDFDVKLSLEECLNNVLKNSKPGSIVVFHDSIKASANLKEVLPKILEYFHQKGFEFKAI
;
A
#
# COMPACT_ATOMS: atom_id res chain seq x y z
N MET A 1 7.48 7.22 -21.26
CA MET A 1 6.65 8.21 -20.51
C MET A 1 7.48 8.74 -19.37
N ALA A 2 7.65 10.06 -19.25
CA ALA A 2 8.28 10.63 -18.06
C ALA A 2 7.27 10.60 -16.93
N TYR A 3 7.33 9.63 -16.04
CA TYR A 3 6.64 9.71 -14.76
C TYR A 3 7.52 10.51 -13.80
N LEU A 4 6.86 11.36 -13.02
CA LEU A 4 7.55 12.22 -12.08
C LEU A 4 8.13 11.33 -10.96
N LYS A 5 9.45 11.12 -11.00
CA LYS A 5 10.23 10.37 -9.99
C LYS A 5 10.04 10.94 -8.58
N LYS A 6 9.74 12.23 -8.51
CA LYS A 6 9.31 12.94 -7.29
C LYS A 6 8.05 13.72 -7.65
N ILE A 7 7.01 13.59 -6.82
CA ILE A 7 5.78 14.34 -7.07
C ILE A 7 6.08 15.82 -7.07
N SER A 8 5.61 16.48 -8.12
CA SER A 8 5.72 17.93 -8.23
C SER A 8 4.99 18.59 -7.06
N ALA A 9 5.54 19.67 -6.54
CA ALA A 9 4.87 20.53 -5.56
C ALA A 9 3.44 20.92 -6.05
N LEU A 10 3.25 20.94 -7.36
CA LEU A 10 1.99 21.21 -8.03
C LEU A 10 0.90 20.16 -7.69
N GLY A 11 1.22 18.85 -7.67
CA GLY A 11 0.23 17.81 -7.32
C GLY A 11 -0.27 17.97 -5.89
N LYS A 12 0.64 18.28 -4.95
CA LYS A 12 0.30 18.55 -3.55
C LYS A 12 -0.52 19.84 -3.39
N PHE A 13 -0.20 20.85 -4.18
CA PHE A 13 -0.93 22.11 -4.18
C PHE A 13 -2.35 21.97 -4.75
N LEU A 14 -2.50 21.22 -5.84
CA LEU A 14 -3.81 21.00 -6.48
C LEU A 14 -4.74 20.08 -5.68
N TYR A 15 -4.16 19.13 -4.92
CA TYR A 15 -4.90 18.12 -4.15
C TYR A 15 -4.41 18.02 -2.70
N PRO A 16 -4.56 19.09 -1.89
CA PRO A 16 -4.07 19.13 -0.52
C PRO A 16 -4.82 18.17 0.42
N SER A 17 -6.02 17.74 0.04
CA SER A 17 -6.81 16.77 0.81
C SER A 17 -6.32 15.32 0.70
N LEU A 18 -5.38 15.05 -0.21
CA LEU A 18 -4.77 13.74 -0.39
C LEU A 18 -3.50 13.62 0.47
N LEU A 19 -3.24 12.41 0.98
CA LEU A 19 -2.05 12.16 1.78
C LEU A 19 -0.85 11.79 0.89
N TRP A 20 0.16 12.67 0.86
CA TRP A 20 1.36 12.52 0.03
C TRP A 20 2.61 12.12 0.84
N ASN A 21 2.64 12.50 2.08
CA ASN A 21 3.67 12.15 3.07
C ASN A 21 3.01 12.17 4.45
N ILE A 22 3.62 11.52 5.41
CA ILE A 22 3.21 11.59 6.81
C ILE A 22 4.07 12.64 7.51
N PRO A 23 3.49 13.49 8.37
CA PRO A 23 4.26 14.46 9.15
C PRO A 23 5.40 13.77 9.90
N LYS A 24 6.53 14.46 10.05
CA LYS A 24 7.74 13.89 10.65
C LYS A 24 7.50 13.40 12.08
N THR A 25 7.75 12.12 12.28
CA THR A 25 7.84 11.48 13.59
C THR A 25 9.17 10.70 13.65
N GLY A 26 10.28 11.41 13.88
CA GLY A 26 11.60 10.80 13.84
C GLY A 26 12.04 10.34 12.44
N ASN A 27 13.00 9.42 12.37
CA ASN A 27 13.50 8.83 11.12
C ASN A 27 12.62 7.66 10.67
N THR A 28 11.44 7.95 10.15
CA THR A 28 10.50 6.93 9.70
C THR A 28 10.25 7.01 8.20
N LEU A 29 10.28 5.87 7.51
CA LEU A 29 9.77 5.70 6.16
C LEU A 29 8.52 4.82 6.16
N TYR A 30 7.61 5.11 5.24
CA TYR A 30 6.38 4.36 5.03
C TYR A 30 6.47 3.64 3.69
N LEU A 31 6.89 2.37 3.74
CA LEU A 31 6.96 1.53 2.55
C LEU A 31 5.56 1.06 2.19
N THR A 32 5.23 1.15 0.91
CA THR A 32 3.94 0.70 0.40
C THR A 32 4.12 -0.14 -0.84
N PHE A 33 3.29 -1.17 -0.98
CA PHE A 33 3.31 -2.12 -2.09
C PHE A 33 1.95 -2.10 -2.76
N ASP A 34 1.93 -1.94 -4.08
CA ASP A 34 0.72 -1.89 -4.89
C ASP A 34 0.62 -3.16 -5.76
N ASP A 35 -0.58 -3.53 -6.18
CA ASP A 35 -0.94 -4.60 -7.13
C ASP A 35 -1.09 -6.01 -6.54
N GLY A 36 -0.58 -6.31 -5.35
CA GLY A 36 -0.74 -7.60 -4.70
C GLY A 36 -2.18 -7.94 -4.25
N PRO A 37 -2.35 -9.08 -3.55
CA PRO A 37 -1.36 -10.11 -3.27
C PRO A 37 -1.06 -11.00 -4.48
N ILE A 38 0.21 -11.37 -4.65
CA ILE A 38 0.70 -12.27 -5.73
C ILE A 38 1.57 -13.36 -5.12
N PRO A 39 1.30 -14.66 -5.34
CA PRO A 39 1.98 -15.78 -4.68
C PRO A 39 3.50 -15.78 -4.84
N GLU A 40 4.01 -15.38 -6.00
CA GLU A 40 5.44 -15.42 -6.31
C GLU A 40 6.21 -14.22 -5.74
N VAL A 41 5.51 -13.19 -5.27
CA VAL A 41 6.12 -11.91 -4.90
C VAL A 41 5.78 -11.49 -3.47
N THR A 42 4.49 -11.42 -3.12
CA THR A 42 4.05 -10.88 -1.82
C THR A 42 4.64 -11.65 -0.62
N PRO A 43 4.65 -13.00 -0.58
CA PRO A 43 5.27 -13.73 0.53
C PRO A 43 6.78 -13.48 0.67
N TRP A 44 7.49 -13.30 -0.45
CA TRP A 44 8.90 -12.93 -0.44
C TRP A 44 9.11 -11.53 0.17
N VAL A 45 8.26 -10.56 -0.19
CA VAL A 45 8.29 -9.22 0.42
C VAL A 45 8.08 -9.31 1.92
N LEU A 46 7.09 -10.08 2.38
CA LEU A 46 6.78 -10.26 3.81
C LEU A 46 7.98 -10.85 4.56
N ALA A 47 8.60 -11.90 4.01
CA ALA A 47 9.78 -12.52 4.62
C ALA A 47 10.93 -11.52 4.77
N LEU A 48 11.20 -10.73 3.73
CA LEU A 48 12.26 -9.72 3.76
C LEU A 48 11.96 -8.59 4.78
N LEU A 49 10.70 -8.09 4.82
CA LEU A 49 10.31 -7.06 5.79
C LEU A 49 10.47 -7.55 7.23
N LYS A 50 10.21 -8.84 7.48
CA LYS A 50 10.38 -9.46 8.80
C LYS A 50 11.83 -9.43 9.29
N GLU A 51 12.81 -9.64 8.40
CA GLU A 51 14.24 -9.60 8.73
C GLU A 51 14.67 -8.21 9.26
N TYR A 52 14.03 -7.15 8.77
CA TYR A 52 14.28 -5.76 9.20
C TYR A 52 13.32 -5.24 10.28
N HIS A 53 12.46 -6.09 10.85
CA HIS A 53 11.37 -5.69 11.76
C HIS A 53 10.48 -4.59 11.17
N ALA A 54 10.42 -4.51 9.86
CA ALA A 54 9.72 -3.48 9.11
C ALA A 54 8.22 -3.77 9.04
N LYS A 55 7.39 -2.72 9.13
CA LYS A 55 5.96 -2.78 8.80
C LYS A 55 5.70 -1.93 7.57
N ALA A 56 4.75 -2.36 6.76
CA ALA A 56 4.40 -1.72 5.48
C ALA A 56 2.88 -1.67 5.29
N THR A 57 2.44 -0.96 4.25
CA THR A 57 1.04 -0.95 3.82
C THR A 57 0.93 -1.53 2.42
N PHE A 58 0.06 -2.52 2.24
CA PHE A 58 -0.19 -3.18 0.96
C PHE A 58 -1.50 -2.67 0.37
N PHE A 59 -1.45 -2.01 -0.79
CA PHE A 59 -2.64 -1.61 -1.54
C PHE A 59 -3.04 -2.72 -2.49
N CYS A 60 -3.97 -3.55 -2.01
CA CYS A 60 -4.33 -4.80 -2.66
C CYS A 60 -5.43 -4.60 -3.71
N ILE A 61 -5.30 -5.30 -4.85
CA ILE A 61 -6.35 -5.42 -5.86
C ILE A 61 -7.37 -6.44 -5.39
N GLY A 62 -8.65 -6.07 -5.30
CA GLY A 62 -9.72 -6.94 -4.79
C GLY A 62 -9.80 -8.29 -5.51
N LYS A 63 -9.61 -8.31 -6.84
CA LYS A 63 -9.56 -9.55 -7.62
C LYS A 63 -8.43 -10.48 -7.19
N ASN A 64 -7.30 -9.95 -6.75
CA ASN A 64 -6.17 -10.75 -6.28
C ASN A 64 -6.41 -11.28 -4.87
N ILE A 65 -7.10 -10.52 -4.02
CA ILE A 65 -7.52 -11.00 -2.69
C ILE A 65 -8.47 -12.21 -2.84
N VAL A 66 -9.46 -12.12 -3.75
CA VAL A 66 -10.37 -13.25 -4.02
C VAL A 66 -9.64 -14.50 -4.48
N LYS A 67 -8.55 -14.35 -5.24
CA LYS A 67 -7.75 -15.48 -5.73
C LYS A 67 -6.79 -16.05 -4.68
N HIS A 68 -6.29 -15.21 -3.78
CA HIS A 68 -5.22 -15.51 -2.84
C HIS A 68 -5.55 -14.99 -1.44
N PRO A 69 -6.72 -15.38 -0.86
CA PRO A 69 -7.15 -14.91 0.46
C PRO A 69 -6.16 -15.29 1.57
N GLU A 70 -5.47 -16.42 1.44
CA GLU A 70 -4.46 -16.89 2.39
C GLU A 70 -3.25 -15.94 2.49
N ILE A 71 -2.86 -15.30 1.37
CA ILE A 71 -1.75 -14.32 1.37
C ILE A 71 -2.22 -13.00 1.97
N PHE A 72 -3.46 -12.61 1.69
CA PHE A 72 -4.05 -11.43 2.32
C PHE A 72 -4.14 -11.59 3.84
N ASP A 73 -4.56 -12.77 4.31
CA ASP A 73 -4.56 -13.12 5.74
C ASP A 73 -3.14 -13.09 6.33
N GLN A 74 -2.12 -13.54 5.59
CA GLN A 74 -0.73 -13.48 6.02
C GLN A 74 -0.24 -12.04 6.20
N ILE A 75 -0.56 -11.12 5.26
CA ILE A 75 -0.22 -9.69 5.38
C ILE A 75 -0.75 -9.13 6.71
N LEU A 76 -2.00 -9.40 7.02
CA LEU A 76 -2.64 -8.94 8.25
C LEU A 76 -2.07 -9.63 9.50
N ALA A 77 -1.81 -10.96 9.43
CA ALA A 77 -1.29 -11.75 10.54
C ALA A 77 0.13 -11.29 10.95
N GLU A 78 0.92 -10.84 9.99
CA GLU A 78 2.26 -10.33 10.23
C GLU A 78 2.26 -8.84 10.68
N GLY A 79 1.08 -8.24 10.88
CA GLY A 79 0.91 -6.89 11.45
C GLY A 79 1.22 -5.77 10.47
N HIS A 80 1.07 -6.02 9.16
CA HIS A 80 1.05 -4.99 8.14
C HIS A 80 -0.34 -4.38 7.98
N ASN A 81 -0.43 -3.17 7.41
CA ASN A 81 -1.71 -2.58 7.05
C ASN A 81 -2.06 -2.90 5.60
N VAL A 82 -3.35 -2.88 5.31
CA VAL A 82 -3.89 -3.06 3.96
C VAL A 82 -4.68 -1.82 3.53
N GLY A 83 -4.70 -1.58 2.24
CA GLY A 83 -5.48 -0.53 1.60
C GLY A 83 -6.07 -1.02 0.28
N ASN A 84 -7.14 -0.39 -0.13
CA ASN A 84 -7.89 -0.70 -1.34
C ASN A 84 -7.20 -0.14 -2.59
N HIS A 85 -6.96 -1.00 -3.61
CA HIS A 85 -6.40 -0.61 -4.91
C HIS A 85 -7.39 -0.87 -6.06
N SER A 86 -8.70 -0.70 -5.79
CA SER A 86 -9.85 -1.07 -6.61
C SER A 86 -9.96 -2.59 -6.86
N PHE A 87 -11.08 -3.06 -7.41
CA PHE A 87 -11.27 -4.49 -7.67
C PHE A 87 -10.54 -4.97 -8.93
N ASN A 88 -10.57 -4.19 -10.01
CA ASN A 88 -9.98 -4.54 -11.32
C ASN A 88 -8.83 -3.62 -11.75
N HIS A 89 -8.23 -2.85 -10.86
CA HIS A 89 -7.13 -1.91 -11.18
C HIS A 89 -7.53 -0.89 -12.28
N LEU A 90 -8.74 -0.28 -12.16
CA LEU A 90 -9.28 0.64 -13.16
C LEU A 90 -8.58 2.00 -13.14
N ASN A 91 -8.37 2.56 -14.34
CA ASN A 91 -7.85 3.91 -14.50
C ASN A 91 -8.95 4.96 -14.31
N GLY A 92 -8.93 5.74 -13.24
CA GLY A 92 -9.99 6.69 -12.91
C GLY A 92 -10.23 7.77 -13.97
N TRP A 93 -9.19 8.16 -14.73
CA TRP A 93 -9.38 9.15 -15.82
C TRP A 93 -10.06 8.58 -17.06
N LYS A 94 -10.05 7.25 -17.22
CA LYS A 94 -10.60 6.55 -18.39
C LYS A 94 -11.90 5.81 -18.08
N THR A 95 -12.33 5.81 -16.82
CA THR A 95 -13.49 5.06 -16.36
C THR A 95 -14.60 6.01 -15.92
N PRO A 96 -15.86 5.81 -16.35
CA PRO A 96 -17.00 6.58 -15.83
C PRO A 96 -17.01 6.56 -14.28
N THR A 97 -17.40 7.69 -13.70
CA THR A 97 -17.31 7.86 -12.24
C THR A 97 -18.10 6.79 -11.48
N SER A 98 -19.34 6.47 -11.88
CA SER A 98 -20.15 5.44 -11.22
C SER A 98 -19.46 4.09 -11.22
N THR A 99 -19.03 3.61 -12.39
CA THR A 99 -18.31 2.33 -12.55
C THR A 99 -17.00 2.29 -11.74
N TYR A 100 -16.29 3.44 -11.66
CA TYR A 100 -15.07 3.52 -10.85
C TYR A 100 -15.38 3.37 -9.36
N ILE A 101 -16.39 4.08 -8.86
CA ILE A 101 -16.80 4.00 -7.45
C ILE A 101 -17.30 2.60 -7.11
N GLU A 102 -18.21 2.03 -7.91
CA GLU A 102 -18.68 0.64 -7.73
C GLU A 102 -17.52 -0.37 -7.67
N ASN A 103 -16.49 -0.16 -8.48
CA ASN A 103 -15.32 -1.04 -8.50
C ASN A 103 -14.46 -0.90 -7.23
N VAL A 104 -14.39 0.30 -6.64
CA VAL A 104 -13.71 0.52 -5.36
C VAL A 104 -14.53 -0.07 -4.21
N GLU A 105 -15.85 0.14 -4.19
CA GLU A 105 -16.75 -0.41 -3.16
C GLU A 105 -16.75 -1.94 -3.20
N LYS A 106 -16.80 -2.55 -4.39
CA LYS A 106 -16.67 -4.00 -4.54
C LYS A 106 -15.37 -4.56 -3.93
N ALA A 107 -14.25 -3.87 -4.07
CA ALA A 107 -13.01 -4.28 -3.41
C ALA A 107 -13.13 -4.15 -1.88
N GLU A 108 -13.77 -3.10 -1.39
CA GLU A 108 -13.96 -2.85 0.03
C GLU A 108 -14.81 -3.92 0.70
N GLU A 109 -15.85 -4.43 0.04
CA GLU A 109 -16.66 -5.56 0.52
C GLU A 109 -15.79 -6.80 0.76
N ILE A 110 -14.87 -7.12 -0.18
CA ILE A 110 -13.93 -8.24 -0.03
C ILE A 110 -13.00 -8.06 1.17
N PHE A 111 -12.55 -6.83 1.45
CA PHE A 111 -11.74 -6.54 2.63
C PHE A 111 -12.51 -6.84 3.93
N PHE A 112 -13.78 -6.45 4.02
CA PHE A 112 -14.62 -6.70 5.20
C PHE A 112 -14.91 -8.18 5.40
N GLU A 113 -15.30 -8.90 4.37
CA GLU A 113 -15.61 -10.34 4.43
C GLU A 113 -14.42 -11.16 4.95
N ASN A 114 -13.20 -10.84 4.49
CA ASN A 114 -11.99 -11.51 4.95
C ASN A 114 -11.65 -11.14 6.41
N GLN A 115 -11.85 -9.89 6.84
CA GLN A 115 -11.63 -9.49 8.22
C GLN A 115 -12.63 -10.13 9.19
N GLU A 116 -13.92 -10.13 8.86
CA GLU A 116 -14.95 -10.80 9.68
C GLU A 116 -14.70 -12.31 9.81
N SER A 117 -14.28 -12.96 8.72
CA SER A 117 -13.96 -14.40 8.72
C SER A 117 -12.77 -14.70 9.61
N ARG A 118 -11.80 -13.79 9.70
CA ARG A 118 -10.63 -13.87 10.57
C ARG A 118 -11.01 -13.66 12.03
N ASP A 119 -11.79 -12.65 12.34
CA ASP A 119 -12.24 -12.36 13.71
C ASP A 119 -13.04 -13.54 14.27
N LYS A 120 -13.94 -14.12 13.49
CA LYS A 120 -14.66 -15.36 13.86
C LYS A 120 -13.72 -16.53 14.14
N LYS A 121 -12.69 -16.76 13.30
CA LYS A 121 -11.68 -17.81 13.54
C LYS A 121 -10.84 -17.56 14.78
N GLN A 122 -10.61 -16.32 15.14
CA GLN A 122 -9.84 -15.93 16.30
C GLN A 122 -10.65 -16.07 17.60
N ASP A 123 -11.95 -15.77 17.58
CA ASP A 123 -12.86 -15.98 18.71
C ASP A 123 -12.99 -17.45 19.09
N TYR A 124 -13.08 -18.38 18.13
CA TYR A 124 -13.06 -19.82 18.41
C TYR A 124 -11.77 -20.31 19.07
N ARG A 125 -10.67 -19.58 18.96
CA ARG A 125 -9.39 -19.91 19.62
C ARG A 125 -9.23 -19.23 20.99
N THR A 126 -10.03 -18.23 21.33
CA THR A 126 -9.85 -17.37 22.51
C THR A 126 -10.95 -17.51 23.57
N GLU A 127 -11.88 -18.44 23.47
CA GLU A 127 -12.91 -18.73 24.50
C GLU A 127 -12.35 -19.03 25.93
N ARG A 128 -11.06 -18.82 26.16
CA ARG A 128 -10.39 -19.08 27.46
C ARG A 128 -9.79 -17.86 28.15
N ILE A 129 -10.04 -16.62 27.71
CA ILE A 129 -9.53 -15.45 28.43
C ILE A 129 -10.61 -14.39 28.53
N GLU A 130 -11.37 -14.46 29.63
CA GLU A 130 -12.18 -13.36 30.12
C GLU A 130 -11.31 -12.14 30.39
N ASN A 131 -11.75 -10.99 29.93
CA ASN A 131 -11.18 -9.64 30.06
C ASN A 131 -10.34 -9.15 28.87
N ARG A 132 -10.95 -8.93 27.71
CA ARG A 132 -10.49 -7.92 26.77
C ARG A 132 -11.50 -6.77 26.67
N LYS A 133 -11.10 -5.63 27.27
CA LYS A 133 -11.67 -4.34 26.95
C LYS A 133 -11.69 -4.18 25.43
N GLU A 134 -12.86 -3.88 24.89
CA GLU A 134 -13.10 -3.57 23.48
C GLU A 134 -12.15 -2.51 22.95
N THR A 135 -11.00 -2.91 22.42
CA THR A 135 -10.30 -2.10 21.42
C THR A 135 -10.95 -2.43 20.07
N LYS A 136 -12.08 -1.80 19.77
CA LYS A 136 -12.51 -1.62 18.38
C LYS A 136 -11.39 -0.86 17.69
N ASN A 137 -10.43 -1.58 17.10
CA ASN A 137 -9.50 -1.01 16.14
C ASN A 137 -10.38 -0.47 15.01
N LYS A 138 -10.53 0.87 14.99
CA LYS A 138 -11.34 1.56 13.98
C LYS A 138 -10.65 1.33 12.64
N TYR A 139 -11.16 0.39 11.86
CA TYR A 139 -10.68 0.15 10.51
C TYR A 139 -10.70 1.46 9.71
N ILE A 140 -9.54 1.87 9.21
CA ILE A 140 -9.38 3.09 8.42
C ILE A 140 -9.39 2.66 6.95
N LYS A 141 -10.39 3.09 6.20
CA LYS A 141 -10.49 2.84 4.76
C LYS A 141 -9.38 3.59 4.00
N LEU A 142 -8.24 2.93 3.80
CA LEU A 142 -7.17 3.46 2.96
C LEU A 142 -7.46 3.11 1.49
N PHE A 143 -7.30 4.08 0.60
CA PHE A 143 -7.44 3.88 -0.83
C PHE A 143 -6.28 4.51 -1.58
N ARG A 144 -5.72 3.79 -2.56
CA ARG A 144 -4.77 4.35 -3.53
C ARG A 144 -5.31 4.17 -4.93
N PRO A 145 -5.46 5.27 -5.72
CA PRO A 145 -5.96 5.17 -7.08
C PRO A 145 -4.94 4.49 -7.99
N PRO A 146 -5.33 3.48 -8.78
CA PRO A 146 -4.48 2.88 -9.79
C PRO A 146 -3.85 3.92 -10.70
N TYR A 147 -2.56 3.75 -11.03
CA TYR A 147 -1.76 4.70 -11.82
C TYR A 147 -1.64 6.11 -11.22
N GLY A 148 -2.11 6.35 -10.00
CA GLY A 148 -2.27 7.69 -9.43
C GLY A 148 -3.34 8.54 -10.15
N LYS A 149 -4.23 7.92 -10.93
CA LYS A 149 -5.20 8.60 -11.81
C LYS A 149 -6.59 8.56 -11.20
N ILE A 150 -7.02 9.70 -10.69
CA ILE A 150 -8.33 9.92 -10.08
C ILE A 150 -8.84 11.32 -10.44
N THR A 151 -10.14 11.48 -10.63
CA THR A 151 -10.77 12.77 -10.93
C THR A 151 -11.23 13.48 -9.65
N PRO A 152 -11.36 14.82 -9.63
CA PRO A 152 -11.88 15.56 -8.47
C PRO A 152 -13.25 15.06 -8.01
N LYS A 153 -14.12 14.66 -8.94
CA LYS A 153 -15.44 14.11 -8.62
C LYS A 153 -15.33 12.77 -7.89
N GLN A 154 -14.44 11.87 -8.35
CA GLN A 154 -14.20 10.59 -7.70
C GLN A 154 -13.58 10.78 -6.30
N ILE A 155 -12.64 11.72 -6.15
CA ILE A 155 -12.05 12.08 -4.85
C ILE A 155 -13.14 12.47 -3.85
N LYS A 156 -14.01 13.42 -4.24
CA LYS A 156 -15.09 13.93 -3.38
C LYS A 156 -16.04 12.81 -2.93
N ILE A 157 -16.40 11.90 -3.84
CA ILE A 157 -17.29 10.78 -3.51
C ILE A 157 -16.60 9.81 -2.55
N LEU A 158 -15.38 9.37 -2.86
CA LEU A 158 -14.65 8.42 -2.02
C LEU A 158 -14.36 8.97 -0.62
N GLN A 159 -14.02 10.25 -0.51
CA GLN A 159 -13.87 10.89 0.80
C GLN A 159 -15.19 10.95 1.56
N GLY A 160 -16.32 11.20 0.87
CA GLY A 160 -17.66 11.13 1.45
C GLY A 160 -18.03 9.72 1.96
N LEU A 161 -17.50 8.66 1.34
CA LEU A 161 -17.62 7.26 1.76
C LEU A 161 -16.62 6.86 2.86
N GLY A 162 -15.84 7.81 3.37
CA GLY A 162 -14.89 7.63 4.47
C GLY A 162 -13.51 7.13 4.05
N PHE A 163 -13.20 7.09 2.74
CA PHE A 163 -11.86 6.71 2.29
C PHE A 163 -10.84 7.82 2.51
N LYS A 164 -9.69 7.44 3.08
CA LYS A 164 -8.48 8.26 3.11
C LYS A 164 -7.63 7.94 1.89
N ILE A 165 -7.53 8.90 0.97
CA ILE A 165 -6.81 8.67 -0.29
C ILE A 165 -5.32 8.91 -0.09
N ILE A 166 -4.54 7.85 -0.31
CA ILE A 166 -3.09 7.81 -0.09
C ILE A 166 -2.37 7.86 -1.44
N MET A 167 -1.61 8.91 -1.61
CA MET A 167 -0.68 9.07 -2.72
C MET A 167 0.73 8.68 -2.28
N TRP A 168 1.77 9.28 -2.86
CA TRP A 168 3.15 9.00 -2.52
C TRP A 168 4.05 10.22 -2.68
N GLY A 169 5.15 10.24 -1.94
CA GLY A 169 6.22 11.23 -2.09
C GLY A 169 7.31 10.74 -3.03
N VAL A 170 7.53 9.42 -3.07
CA VAL A 170 8.61 8.77 -3.82
C VAL A 170 8.05 7.52 -4.51
N ILE A 171 8.45 7.29 -5.75
CA ILE A 171 8.16 6.07 -6.51
C ILE A 171 9.47 5.41 -6.94
N SER A 172 9.62 4.12 -6.67
CA SER A 172 10.82 3.35 -7.02
C SER A 172 11.02 3.24 -8.53
N GLY A 173 9.94 3.03 -9.26
CA GLY A 173 9.96 2.75 -10.70
C GLY A 173 10.22 1.27 -11.01
N ASP A 174 10.12 0.39 -10.03
CA ASP A 174 10.35 -1.06 -10.14
C ASP A 174 9.49 -1.74 -11.21
N PHE A 175 8.29 -1.22 -11.49
CA PHE A 175 7.38 -1.70 -12.55
C PHE A 175 7.83 -1.36 -13.97
N ASP A 176 8.79 -0.46 -14.15
CA ASP A 176 9.28 -0.07 -15.47
C ASP A 176 10.55 -0.85 -15.84
N VAL A 177 10.36 -1.89 -16.64
CA VAL A 177 11.45 -2.77 -17.13
C VAL A 177 12.51 -2.05 -17.97
N LYS A 178 12.29 -0.80 -18.35
CA LYS A 178 13.26 0.02 -19.09
C LYS A 178 14.20 0.78 -18.16
N LEU A 179 13.88 0.90 -16.89
CA LEU A 179 14.77 1.49 -15.90
C LEU A 179 15.84 0.48 -15.49
N SER A 180 17.07 0.96 -15.37
CA SER A 180 18.13 0.18 -14.76
C SER A 180 17.88 0.02 -13.24
N LEU A 181 18.47 -1.01 -12.67
CA LEU A 181 18.43 -1.24 -11.21
C LEU A 181 19.00 -0.05 -10.44
N GLU A 182 20.06 0.57 -10.96
CA GLU A 182 20.67 1.76 -10.37
C GLU A 182 19.69 2.96 -10.38
N GLU A 183 18.95 3.17 -11.45
CA GLU A 183 17.94 4.23 -11.52
C GLU A 183 16.82 3.99 -10.51
N CYS A 184 16.31 2.74 -10.41
CA CYS A 184 15.30 2.37 -9.42
C CYS A 184 15.80 2.61 -7.99
N LEU A 185 17.01 2.18 -7.68
CA LEU A 185 17.65 2.39 -6.38
C LEU A 185 17.81 3.89 -6.08
N ASN A 186 18.39 4.66 -7.00
CA ASN A 186 18.59 6.10 -6.87
C ASN A 186 17.29 6.89 -6.74
N ASN A 187 16.19 6.44 -7.38
CA ASN A 187 14.87 7.05 -7.21
C ASN A 187 14.43 7.05 -5.74
N VAL A 188 14.74 6.01 -5.00
CA VAL A 188 14.37 5.90 -3.58
C VAL A 188 15.42 6.56 -2.70
N LEU A 189 16.69 6.22 -2.84
CA LEU A 189 17.76 6.71 -1.96
C LEU A 189 17.92 8.23 -1.97
N LYS A 190 17.83 8.86 -3.15
CA LYS A 190 18.05 10.32 -3.31
C LYS A 190 16.82 11.17 -2.97
N ASN A 191 15.62 10.58 -3.00
CA ASN A 191 14.38 11.35 -2.85
C ASN A 191 13.63 11.08 -1.54
N SER A 192 13.98 10.01 -0.82
CA SER A 192 13.33 9.69 0.46
C SER A 192 13.91 10.53 1.61
N LYS A 193 13.03 10.91 2.50
CA LYS A 193 13.30 11.65 3.74
C LYS A 193 12.33 11.22 4.82
N PRO A 194 12.55 11.54 6.09
CA PRO A 194 11.59 11.22 7.16
C PRO A 194 10.17 11.61 6.80
N GLY A 195 9.24 10.68 6.97
CA GLY A 195 7.83 10.83 6.62
C GLY A 195 7.48 10.53 5.16
N SER A 196 8.44 10.13 4.31
CA SER A 196 8.15 9.77 2.92
C SER A 196 7.31 8.49 2.83
N ILE A 197 6.27 8.55 1.99
CA ILE A 197 5.54 7.39 1.50
C ILE A 197 6.23 6.94 0.21
N VAL A 198 6.77 5.73 0.21
CA VAL A 198 7.54 5.15 -0.91
C VAL A 198 6.73 4.03 -1.55
N VAL A 199 6.57 4.08 -2.87
CA VAL A 199 5.82 3.07 -3.63
C VAL A 199 6.75 2.08 -4.31
N PHE A 200 6.45 0.81 -4.06
CA PHE A 200 6.88 -0.38 -4.78
C PHE A 200 5.66 -1.13 -5.30
N HIS A 201 5.87 -2.18 -6.10
CA HIS A 201 4.80 -3.01 -6.63
C HIS A 201 5.13 -4.48 -6.38
N ASP A 202 4.29 -5.18 -5.61
CA ASP A 202 4.41 -6.62 -5.38
C ASP A 202 3.68 -7.41 -6.49
N SER A 203 4.00 -7.08 -7.74
CA SER A 203 3.45 -7.68 -8.96
C SER A 203 4.50 -8.45 -9.74
N ILE A 204 4.07 -9.42 -10.57
CA ILE A 204 4.97 -10.21 -11.43
C ILE A 204 5.85 -9.29 -12.29
N LYS A 205 5.26 -8.23 -12.84
CA LYS A 205 5.98 -7.29 -13.71
C LYS A 205 7.12 -6.58 -13.00
N ALA A 206 6.93 -6.22 -11.73
CA ALA A 206 7.91 -5.48 -10.95
C ALA A 206 8.93 -6.40 -10.27
N SER A 207 8.64 -7.69 -10.15
CA SER A 207 9.34 -8.63 -9.27
C SER A 207 10.86 -8.68 -9.50
N ALA A 208 11.32 -8.62 -10.74
CA ALA A 208 12.75 -8.67 -11.06
C ALA A 208 13.50 -7.47 -10.48
N ASN A 209 13.00 -6.25 -10.72
CA ASN A 209 13.61 -5.03 -10.19
C ASN A 209 13.42 -4.94 -8.67
N LEU A 210 12.21 -5.27 -8.16
CA LEU A 210 11.89 -5.23 -6.75
C LEU A 210 12.85 -6.12 -5.93
N LYS A 211 13.08 -7.35 -6.35
CA LYS A 211 13.95 -8.31 -5.65
C LYS A 211 15.40 -7.85 -5.57
N GLU A 212 15.86 -7.06 -6.52
CA GLU A 212 17.21 -6.51 -6.54
C GLU A 212 17.37 -5.22 -5.72
N VAL A 213 16.34 -4.37 -5.71
CA VAL A 213 16.47 -3.03 -5.11
C VAL A 213 15.96 -2.95 -3.67
N LEU A 214 14.89 -3.69 -3.32
CA LEU A 214 14.28 -3.60 -2.00
C LEU A 214 15.25 -3.98 -0.86
N PRO A 215 16.03 -5.08 -0.94
CA PRO A 215 17.00 -5.43 0.11
C PRO A 215 18.03 -4.31 0.35
N LYS A 216 18.57 -3.74 -0.73
CA LYS A 216 19.56 -2.66 -0.66
C LYS A 216 18.99 -1.38 -0.06
N ILE A 217 17.72 -1.09 -0.31
CA ILE A 217 17.01 0.07 0.24
C ILE A 217 16.76 -0.13 1.73
N LEU A 218 16.28 -1.30 2.14
CA LEU A 218 16.05 -1.63 3.54
C LEU A 218 17.36 -1.54 4.33
N GLU A 219 18.42 -2.18 3.85
CA GLU A 219 19.74 -2.14 4.47
C GLU A 219 20.26 -0.71 4.64
N TYR A 220 20.24 0.08 3.56
CA TYR A 220 20.75 1.47 3.57
C TYR A 220 20.03 2.35 4.60
N PHE A 221 18.71 2.30 4.66
CA PHE A 221 17.96 3.13 5.60
C PHE A 221 18.01 2.58 7.02
N HIS A 222 18.06 1.25 7.19
CA HIS A 222 18.25 0.63 8.50
C HIS A 222 19.59 1.04 9.12
N GLN A 223 20.70 1.00 8.37
CA GLN A 223 22.01 1.46 8.81
C GLN A 223 22.04 2.96 9.17
N LYS A 224 21.13 3.75 8.61
CA LYS A 224 20.96 5.18 8.95
C LYS A 224 19.98 5.42 10.10
N GLY A 225 19.56 4.39 10.81
CA GLY A 225 18.65 4.47 11.94
C GLY A 225 17.22 4.84 11.58
N PHE A 226 16.78 4.49 10.36
CA PHE A 226 15.38 4.63 9.99
C PHE A 226 14.56 3.43 10.45
N GLU A 227 13.34 3.71 10.90
CA GLU A 227 12.29 2.73 11.13
C GLU A 227 11.34 2.66 9.93
N PHE A 228 10.75 1.50 9.70
CA PHE A 228 9.76 1.28 8.66
C PHE A 228 8.41 0.98 9.30
N LYS A 229 7.42 1.84 9.06
CA LYS A 229 6.08 1.73 9.67
C LYS A 229 5.00 1.65 8.60
N ALA A 230 3.89 1.00 8.96
CA ALA A 230 2.65 1.06 8.19
C ALA A 230 1.95 2.42 8.36
N ILE A 231 1.14 2.81 7.35
CA ILE A 231 0.32 4.05 7.34
C ILE A 231 -0.91 3.86 8.24
#